data_5b807cc95cd918ca9463858fc3779f0a
#
_entry.id   5b807cc95cd918ca9463858fc3779f0a
#
_cell.length_a   1.000
_cell.length_b   1.000
_cell.length_c   1.000
_cell.angle_alpha   90.00
_cell.angle_beta   90.00
_cell.angle_gamma   90.00
#
_symmetry.space_group_name_H-M   'P 1'
#
loop_
_entity.id
_entity.type
_entity.pdbx_description
1 polymer ?
#
loop_
_entity_poly.entity_id
_entity_poly.type
_entity_poly.pdbx_seq_one_letter_code
_entity_poly.pdbx_strand_id
1 'polypeptide(L)'
;MKVAVVGVTGLVGTRMMEVLEERNFPVTEFLPVASERSVGRKVTFKGKEYTVMSAGDAIAARPDLAIFSAGGGPSKELAPKFAAVGCRVVDNSSCWRMDPTKKLVVPEVNADVLTEDDFIIANPNCSTIQMMLPLAPLHKAYGIKRVVVSTYQSVTGAGNKAVAQMEAERAGAEWGTYDAKFPYPIDENIIPHIDDFTENGYTKEEMKMVNETHKILRDNSIGVSATTARVPVIGGHSESINLEFEKDFELADVRRMWDEMPGLTVQDDPANKIYPMCRYALGHDDVFVGRLRRDFSVKSGLNFWCVADNIRKGAATNAIQIAEVLVQKGFLPKE
;
A
#
# COMPACT_ATOMS: atom_id res chain seq x y z
N MET A 1 -6.59 -9.72 -22.24
CA MET A 1 -7.13 -9.94 -20.88
C MET A 1 -8.23 -8.94 -20.57
N LYS A 2 -9.35 -9.37 -20.04
CA LYS A 2 -10.47 -8.53 -19.60
C LYS A 2 -10.23 -8.12 -18.13
N VAL A 3 -10.12 -6.81 -17.87
CA VAL A 3 -9.75 -6.28 -16.55
C VAL A 3 -10.81 -5.33 -16.03
N ALA A 4 -11.31 -5.58 -14.83
CA ALA A 4 -12.17 -4.66 -14.08
C ALA A 4 -11.37 -3.87 -13.04
N VAL A 5 -11.63 -2.56 -12.93
CA VAL A 5 -11.17 -1.74 -11.81
C VAL A 5 -12.39 -1.31 -11.02
N VAL A 6 -12.52 -1.85 -9.79
CA VAL A 6 -13.67 -1.61 -8.91
C VAL A 6 -13.32 -0.49 -7.93
N GLY A 7 -14.09 0.61 -7.98
CA GLY A 7 -13.78 1.86 -7.29
C GLY A 7 -12.98 2.83 -8.17
N VAL A 8 -13.15 2.73 -9.49
CA VAL A 8 -12.39 3.45 -10.53
C VAL A 8 -12.40 4.98 -10.37
N THR A 9 -13.44 5.55 -9.77
CA THR A 9 -13.59 7.01 -9.56
C THR A 9 -12.93 7.54 -8.29
N GLY A 10 -12.37 6.66 -7.48
CA GLY A 10 -11.63 7.02 -6.26
C GLY A 10 -10.17 7.36 -6.55
N LEU A 11 -9.48 7.99 -5.57
CA LEU A 11 -8.08 8.42 -5.70
C LEU A 11 -7.15 7.26 -6.12
N VAL A 12 -7.23 6.13 -5.43
CA VAL A 12 -6.42 4.93 -5.74
C VAL A 12 -6.91 4.24 -7.02
N GLY A 13 -8.23 4.19 -7.27
CA GLY A 13 -8.77 3.60 -8.51
C GLY A 13 -8.30 4.33 -9.77
N THR A 14 -8.25 5.67 -9.73
CA THR A 14 -7.67 6.48 -10.82
C THR A 14 -6.18 6.17 -10.98
N ARG A 15 -5.43 6.06 -9.89
CA ARG A 15 -4.01 5.69 -9.95
C ARG A 15 -3.80 4.26 -10.50
N MET A 16 -4.71 3.32 -10.21
CA MET A 16 -4.65 1.97 -10.79
C MET A 16 -4.74 2.00 -12.31
N MET A 17 -5.61 2.85 -12.88
CA MET A 17 -5.67 3.01 -14.34
C MET A 17 -4.34 3.52 -14.91
N GLU A 18 -3.78 4.57 -14.31
CA GLU A 18 -2.50 5.16 -14.74
C GLU A 18 -1.37 4.11 -14.69
N VAL A 19 -1.25 3.36 -13.59
CA VAL A 19 -0.21 2.33 -13.42
C VAL A 19 -0.41 1.16 -14.40
N LEU A 20 -1.65 0.74 -14.70
CA LEU A 20 -1.93 -0.26 -15.74
C LEU A 20 -1.44 0.21 -17.12
N GLU A 21 -1.59 1.52 -17.44
CA GLU A 21 -1.08 2.11 -18.68
C GLU A 21 0.43 2.17 -18.71
N GLU A 22 1.05 2.77 -17.69
CA GLU A 22 2.50 2.96 -17.55
C GLU A 22 3.27 1.63 -17.63
N ARG A 23 2.73 0.58 -17.00
CA ARG A 23 3.33 -0.75 -16.97
C ARG A 23 2.97 -1.60 -18.20
N ASN A 24 2.22 -1.05 -19.14
CA ASN A 24 1.78 -1.76 -20.35
C ASN A 24 1.09 -3.09 -20.03
N PHE A 25 0.30 -3.12 -18.94
CA PHE A 25 -0.42 -4.32 -18.55
C PHE A 25 -1.35 -4.79 -19.68
N PRO A 26 -1.47 -6.12 -19.99
CA PRO A 26 -2.13 -6.62 -21.19
C PRO A 26 -3.66 -6.57 -21.10
N VAL A 27 -4.22 -5.35 -21.01
CA VAL A 27 -5.66 -5.08 -20.99
C VAL A 27 -6.17 -5.02 -22.43
N THR A 28 -7.01 -5.99 -22.83
CA THR A 28 -7.70 -6.00 -24.12
C THR A 28 -9.14 -5.47 -24.01
N GLU A 29 -9.78 -5.66 -22.85
CA GLU A 29 -11.09 -5.10 -22.54
C GLU A 29 -11.06 -4.50 -21.12
N PHE A 30 -11.44 -3.23 -21.01
CA PHE A 30 -11.43 -2.50 -19.75
C PHE A 30 -12.85 -2.29 -19.21
N LEU A 31 -13.09 -2.67 -17.95
CA LEU A 31 -14.38 -2.58 -17.28
C LEU A 31 -14.26 -1.62 -16.07
N PRO A 32 -14.58 -0.32 -16.23
CA PRO A 32 -14.59 0.61 -15.13
C PRO A 32 -15.82 0.43 -14.24
N VAL A 33 -15.63 0.08 -12.98
CA VAL A 33 -16.72 -0.21 -12.04
C VAL A 33 -16.69 0.77 -10.88
N ALA A 34 -17.84 1.32 -10.50
CA ALA A 34 -18.01 2.11 -9.30
C ALA A 34 -19.39 1.91 -8.67
N SER A 35 -19.67 2.65 -7.58
CA SER A 35 -20.99 2.64 -6.94
C SER A 35 -22.08 3.16 -7.89
N GLU A 36 -23.33 2.80 -7.63
CA GLU A 36 -24.50 3.22 -8.40
C GLU A 36 -24.56 4.74 -8.66
N ARG A 37 -24.07 5.56 -7.71
CA ARG A 37 -24.00 7.03 -7.86
C ARG A 37 -23.07 7.49 -8.98
N SER A 38 -22.14 6.63 -9.40
CA SER A 38 -21.13 6.95 -10.41
C SER A 38 -21.35 6.23 -11.73
N VAL A 39 -22.33 5.32 -11.81
CA VAL A 39 -22.70 4.65 -13.06
C VAL A 39 -23.11 5.69 -14.10
N GLY A 40 -22.65 5.51 -15.35
CA GLY A 40 -22.86 6.45 -16.44
C GLY A 40 -21.80 7.56 -16.56
N ARG A 41 -20.97 7.80 -15.52
CA ARG A 41 -19.83 8.73 -15.64
C ARG A 41 -18.82 8.21 -16.66
N LYS A 42 -18.02 9.13 -17.18
CA LYS A 42 -16.95 8.82 -18.15
C LYS A 42 -15.62 8.80 -17.45
N VAL A 43 -14.77 7.84 -17.84
CA VAL A 43 -13.36 7.75 -17.47
C VAL A 43 -12.53 7.48 -18.72
N THR A 44 -11.28 7.96 -18.73
CA THR A 44 -10.36 7.74 -19.84
C THR A 44 -9.34 6.68 -19.45
N PHE A 45 -9.12 5.70 -20.33
CA PHE A 45 -8.08 4.68 -20.18
C PHE A 45 -7.44 4.41 -21.55
N LYS A 46 -6.12 4.46 -21.64
CA LYS A 46 -5.34 4.35 -22.90
C LYS A 46 -5.88 5.27 -24.01
N GLY A 47 -6.19 6.53 -23.64
CA GLY A 47 -6.71 7.54 -24.57
C GLY A 47 -8.15 7.30 -25.06
N LYS A 48 -8.82 6.25 -24.60
CA LYS A 48 -10.22 5.92 -24.98
C LYS A 48 -11.16 6.21 -23.80
N GLU A 49 -12.34 6.76 -24.13
CA GLU A 49 -13.39 7.00 -23.15
C GLU A 49 -14.23 5.72 -22.89
N TYR A 50 -14.48 5.45 -21.61
CA TYR A 50 -15.29 4.34 -21.14
C TYR A 50 -16.39 4.85 -20.23
N THR A 51 -17.54 4.18 -20.25
CA THR A 51 -18.66 4.48 -19.35
C THR A 51 -18.55 3.60 -18.11
N VAL A 52 -18.57 4.21 -16.94
CA VAL A 52 -18.59 3.49 -15.65
C VAL A 52 -19.86 2.65 -15.55
N MET A 53 -19.70 1.37 -15.22
CA MET A 53 -20.75 0.39 -15.11
C MET A 53 -20.98 -0.08 -13.67
N SER A 54 -22.09 -0.78 -13.46
CA SER A 54 -22.39 -1.44 -12.18
C SER A 54 -21.50 -2.67 -11.95
N ALA A 55 -21.34 -3.07 -10.68
CA ALA A 55 -20.66 -4.31 -10.35
C ALA A 55 -21.37 -5.55 -10.92
N GLY A 56 -22.71 -5.52 -11.00
CA GLY A 56 -23.51 -6.61 -11.58
C GLY A 56 -23.19 -6.84 -13.06
N ASP A 57 -23.13 -5.75 -13.84
CA ASP A 57 -22.79 -5.82 -15.27
C ASP A 57 -21.36 -6.32 -15.48
N ALA A 58 -20.43 -5.86 -14.65
CA ALA A 58 -19.04 -6.30 -14.72
C ALA A 58 -18.88 -7.79 -14.39
N ILE A 59 -19.58 -8.31 -13.37
CA ILE A 59 -19.61 -9.74 -13.05
C ILE A 59 -20.21 -10.56 -14.19
N ALA A 60 -21.31 -10.07 -14.79
CA ALA A 60 -21.93 -10.72 -15.95
C ALA A 60 -20.98 -10.76 -17.16
N ALA A 61 -20.12 -9.77 -17.32
CA ALA A 61 -19.10 -9.72 -18.36
C ALA A 61 -17.93 -10.70 -18.12
N ARG A 62 -17.84 -11.34 -16.93
CA ARG A 62 -16.85 -12.36 -16.58
C ARG A 62 -15.40 -11.91 -16.83
N PRO A 63 -14.89 -10.90 -16.13
CA PRO A 63 -13.50 -10.48 -16.28
C PRO A 63 -12.51 -11.56 -15.83
N ASP A 64 -11.31 -11.54 -16.41
CA ASP A 64 -10.20 -12.41 -15.98
C ASP A 64 -9.61 -11.92 -14.64
N LEU A 65 -9.51 -10.60 -14.49
CA LEU A 65 -8.95 -9.91 -13.34
C LEU A 65 -9.86 -8.78 -12.87
N ALA A 66 -10.00 -8.61 -11.56
CA ALA A 66 -10.64 -7.45 -10.95
C ALA A 66 -9.72 -6.87 -9.86
N ILE A 67 -9.38 -5.58 -9.98
CA ILE A 67 -8.58 -4.86 -8.99
C ILE A 67 -9.51 -3.96 -8.19
N PHE A 68 -9.56 -4.17 -6.87
CA PHE A 68 -10.52 -3.53 -5.98
C PHE A 68 -9.90 -2.38 -5.17
N SER A 69 -10.55 -1.23 -5.23
CA SER A 69 -10.29 -0.07 -4.37
C SER A 69 -11.59 0.62 -3.95
N ALA A 70 -12.56 -0.17 -3.47
CA ALA A 70 -13.91 0.30 -3.12
C ALA A 70 -14.21 0.26 -1.61
N GLY A 71 -13.20 -0.08 -0.76
CA GLY A 71 -13.35 -0.25 0.67
C GLY A 71 -13.81 -1.64 1.09
N GLY A 72 -13.73 -1.93 2.40
CA GLY A 72 -13.93 -3.28 2.94
C GLY A 72 -15.36 -3.82 2.81
N GLY A 73 -16.38 -2.97 2.97
CA GLY A 73 -17.77 -3.37 2.83
C GLY A 73 -18.10 -3.91 1.43
N PRO A 74 -17.93 -3.09 0.37
CA PRO A 74 -18.09 -3.55 -1.00
C PRO A 74 -17.20 -4.74 -1.36
N SER A 75 -15.95 -4.78 -0.89
CA SER A 75 -15.07 -5.91 -1.15
C SER A 75 -15.60 -7.21 -0.54
N LYS A 76 -16.07 -7.18 0.70
CA LYS A 76 -16.66 -8.35 1.37
C LYS A 76 -17.84 -8.93 0.60
N GLU A 77 -18.67 -8.07 -0.01
CA GLU A 77 -19.84 -8.47 -0.76
C GLU A 77 -19.50 -8.93 -2.18
N LEU A 78 -18.63 -8.19 -2.88
CA LEU A 78 -18.46 -8.33 -4.33
C LEU A 78 -17.30 -9.28 -4.70
N ALA A 79 -16.18 -9.28 -3.95
CA ALA A 79 -15.03 -10.09 -4.31
C ALA A 79 -15.36 -11.59 -4.45
N PRO A 80 -16.18 -12.21 -3.57
CA PRO A 80 -16.61 -13.59 -3.75
C PRO A 80 -17.47 -13.81 -5.00
N LYS A 81 -18.28 -12.81 -5.40
CA LYS A 81 -19.11 -12.89 -6.60
C LYS A 81 -18.28 -12.87 -7.88
N PHE A 82 -17.23 -12.03 -7.93
CA PHE A 82 -16.25 -12.03 -9.02
C PHE A 82 -15.48 -13.36 -9.06
N ALA A 83 -15.00 -13.85 -7.92
CA ALA A 83 -14.30 -15.12 -7.82
C ALA A 83 -15.16 -16.30 -8.30
N ALA A 84 -16.46 -16.30 -7.99
CA ALA A 84 -17.41 -17.35 -8.40
C ALA A 84 -17.59 -17.47 -9.91
N VAL A 85 -17.32 -16.42 -10.70
CA VAL A 85 -17.34 -16.47 -12.17
C VAL A 85 -15.96 -16.74 -12.77
N GLY A 86 -14.97 -17.14 -11.96
CA GLY A 86 -13.62 -17.47 -12.40
C GLY A 86 -12.66 -16.26 -12.46
N CYS A 87 -13.09 -15.09 -12.02
CA CYS A 87 -12.28 -13.88 -12.00
C CYS A 87 -11.31 -13.89 -10.80
N ARG A 88 -10.03 -13.56 -11.02
CA ARG A 88 -9.10 -13.31 -9.93
C ARG A 88 -9.24 -11.89 -9.41
N VAL A 89 -9.28 -11.75 -8.10
CA VAL A 89 -9.46 -10.48 -7.41
C VAL A 89 -8.19 -10.12 -6.66
N VAL A 90 -7.65 -8.91 -6.92
CA VAL A 90 -6.63 -8.29 -6.07
C VAL A 90 -7.29 -7.15 -5.32
N ASP A 91 -7.41 -7.30 -3.99
CA ASP A 91 -8.16 -6.38 -3.15
C ASP A 91 -7.27 -5.47 -2.29
N ASN A 92 -7.41 -4.17 -2.48
CA ASN A 92 -6.65 -3.16 -1.72
C ASN A 92 -7.30 -2.80 -0.37
N SER A 93 -8.47 -3.34 -0.04
CA SER A 93 -9.10 -3.09 1.27
C SER A 93 -8.49 -3.95 2.37
N SER A 94 -8.84 -3.65 3.62
CA SER A 94 -8.41 -4.47 4.77
C SER A 94 -9.24 -5.75 4.95
N CYS A 95 -10.27 -5.98 4.12
CA CYS A 95 -11.27 -7.03 4.33
C CYS A 95 -10.67 -8.43 4.43
N TRP A 96 -9.73 -8.77 3.55
CA TRP A 96 -9.20 -10.11 3.39
C TRP A 96 -7.79 -10.29 3.96
N ARG A 97 -7.15 -9.21 4.43
CA ARG A 97 -5.73 -9.24 4.82
C ARG A 97 -5.43 -10.26 5.92
N MET A 98 -6.32 -10.34 6.91
CA MET A 98 -6.13 -11.25 8.05
C MET A 98 -6.95 -12.54 7.93
N ASP A 99 -7.68 -12.76 6.83
CA ASP A 99 -8.29 -14.06 6.53
C ASP A 99 -7.17 -15.11 6.33
N PRO A 100 -7.14 -16.20 7.10
CA PRO A 100 -6.08 -17.22 7.04
C PRO A 100 -6.08 -17.97 5.70
N THR A 101 -7.20 -17.97 4.97
CA THR A 101 -7.33 -18.63 3.66
C THR A 101 -6.92 -17.75 2.48
N LYS A 102 -6.68 -16.43 2.71
CA LYS A 102 -6.31 -15.48 1.67
C LYS A 102 -4.85 -15.08 1.80
N LYS A 103 -4.18 -14.98 0.67
CA LYS A 103 -2.77 -14.57 0.62
C LYS A 103 -2.68 -13.04 0.75
N LEU A 104 -1.72 -12.57 1.54
CA LEU A 104 -1.36 -11.16 1.71
C LEU A 104 0.01 -10.98 1.08
N VAL A 105 0.11 -10.19 -0.01
CA VAL A 105 1.28 -10.27 -0.90
C VAL A 105 1.96 -8.93 -1.13
N VAL A 106 3.26 -8.91 -0.89
CA VAL A 106 4.19 -7.93 -1.44
C VAL A 106 5.07 -8.68 -2.42
N PRO A 107 4.96 -8.47 -3.74
CA PRO A 107 5.58 -9.30 -4.77
C PRO A 107 7.07 -9.55 -4.60
N GLU A 108 7.82 -8.54 -4.23
CA GLU A 108 9.27 -8.62 -4.04
C GLU A 108 9.67 -9.43 -2.79
N VAL A 109 8.72 -9.68 -1.88
CA VAL A 109 8.98 -10.30 -0.59
C VAL A 109 8.48 -11.74 -0.53
N ASN A 110 7.23 -11.98 -0.94
CA ASN A 110 6.57 -13.25 -0.70
C ASN A 110 5.65 -13.73 -1.85
N ALA A 111 5.96 -13.39 -3.12
CA ALA A 111 5.20 -13.86 -4.28
C ALA A 111 5.16 -15.40 -4.42
N ASP A 112 6.05 -16.10 -3.72
CA ASP A 112 6.10 -17.56 -3.68
C ASP A 112 4.85 -18.20 -3.04
N VAL A 113 4.11 -17.48 -2.20
CA VAL A 113 2.89 -17.99 -1.55
C VAL A 113 1.71 -18.18 -2.50
N LEU A 114 1.73 -17.53 -3.68
CA LEU A 114 0.63 -17.56 -4.62
C LEU A 114 0.55 -18.90 -5.38
N THR A 115 -0.65 -19.46 -5.38
CA THR A 115 -1.01 -20.70 -6.07
C THR A 115 -2.13 -20.46 -7.09
N GLU A 116 -2.41 -21.45 -7.93
CA GLU A 116 -3.50 -21.37 -8.91
C GLU A 116 -4.91 -21.33 -8.28
N ASP A 117 -5.04 -21.76 -7.02
CA ASP A 117 -6.32 -21.77 -6.29
C ASP A 117 -6.63 -20.42 -5.61
N ASP A 118 -5.73 -19.44 -5.67
CA ASP A 118 -5.92 -18.14 -5.04
C ASP A 118 -6.75 -17.21 -5.93
N PHE A 119 -8.07 -17.17 -5.73
CA PHE A 119 -8.98 -16.28 -6.46
C PHE A 119 -9.21 -14.92 -5.80
N ILE A 120 -8.93 -14.77 -4.50
CA ILE A 120 -8.96 -13.49 -3.80
C ILE A 120 -7.63 -13.31 -3.09
N ILE A 121 -6.87 -12.29 -3.53
CA ILE A 121 -5.54 -11.97 -3.02
C ILE A 121 -5.62 -10.58 -2.36
N ALA A 122 -5.11 -10.46 -1.15
CA ALA A 122 -5.10 -9.21 -0.41
C ALA A 122 -3.83 -8.41 -0.71
N ASN A 123 -4.01 -7.12 -1.02
CA ASN A 123 -2.96 -6.12 -1.08
C ASN A 123 -2.77 -5.51 0.31
N PRO A 124 -1.56 -5.48 0.87
CA PRO A 124 -1.34 -5.02 2.24
C PRO A 124 -1.62 -3.53 2.47
N ASN A 125 -1.54 -3.10 3.71
CA ASN A 125 -1.56 -1.69 4.10
C ASN A 125 -0.39 -0.92 3.49
N CYS A 126 -0.61 0.34 3.14
CA CYS A 126 0.39 1.17 2.45
C CYS A 126 1.69 1.32 3.25
N SER A 127 1.60 1.56 4.56
CA SER A 127 2.77 1.64 5.42
C SER A 127 3.44 0.27 5.58
N THR A 128 2.66 -0.81 5.68
CA THR A 128 3.23 -2.16 5.71
C THR A 128 4.00 -2.49 4.44
N ILE A 129 3.44 -2.21 3.25
CA ILE A 129 4.11 -2.53 1.98
C ILE A 129 5.50 -1.89 1.92
N GLN A 130 5.59 -0.58 2.17
CA GLN A 130 6.88 0.11 2.07
C GLN A 130 7.89 -0.38 3.10
N MET A 131 7.46 -0.69 4.33
CA MET A 131 8.32 -1.22 5.37
C MET A 131 8.86 -2.62 5.02
N MET A 132 8.07 -3.47 4.36
CA MET A 132 8.45 -4.85 4.08
C MET A 132 9.65 -4.98 3.15
N LEU A 133 9.83 -4.07 2.18
CA LEU A 133 10.95 -4.16 1.24
C LEU A 133 12.32 -4.09 1.95
N PRO A 134 12.59 -3.08 2.79
CA PRO A 134 13.86 -3.04 3.53
C PRO A 134 13.96 -4.12 4.62
N LEU A 135 12.87 -4.57 5.23
CA LEU A 135 12.89 -5.54 6.33
C LEU A 135 13.16 -6.97 5.87
N ALA A 136 12.55 -7.40 4.76
CA ALA A 136 12.59 -8.80 4.34
C ALA A 136 14.01 -9.36 4.11
N PRO A 137 14.92 -8.70 3.38
CA PRO A 137 16.28 -9.20 3.21
C PRO A 137 17.05 -9.22 4.54
N LEU A 138 16.83 -8.25 5.43
CA LEU A 138 17.48 -8.17 6.73
C LEU A 138 16.98 -9.27 7.68
N HIS A 139 15.67 -9.53 7.67
CA HIS A 139 15.08 -10.62 8.47
C HIS A 139 15.66 -11.98 8.05
N LYS A 140 15.76 -12.23 6.74
CA LYS A 140 16.35 -13.46 6.20
C LYS A 140 17.81 -13.64 6.60
N ALA A 141 18.60 -12.57 6.64
CA ALA A 141 20.03 -12.61 6.93
C ALA A 141 20.34 -12.68 8.43
N TYR A 142 19.67 -11.84 9.22
CA TYR A 142 20.05 -11.55 10.60
C TYR A 142 19.01 -11.96 11.65
N GLY A 143 17.75 -12.26 11.24
CA GLY A 143 16.63 -12.53 12.15
C GLY A 143 16.22 -11.26 12.89
N ILE A 144 15.11 -10.65 12.49
CA ILE A 144 14.56 -9.49 13.20
C ILE A 144 13.87 -9.99 14.46
N LYS A 145 14.30 -9.48 15.60
CA LYS A 145 13.73 -9.70 16.93
C LYS A 145 12.61 -8.72 17.23
N ARG A 146 12.86 -7.43 16.88
CA ARG A 146 11.99 -6.33 17.23
C ARG A 146 11.99 -5.26 16.14
N VAL A 147 10.79 -4.73 15.87
CA VAL A 147 10.56 -3.55 15.04
C VAL A 147 9.86 -2.49 15.88
N VAL A 148 10.42 -1.28 15.92
CA VAL A 148 9.71 -0.09 16.39
C VAL A 148 9.56 0.84 15.21
N VAL A 149 8.34 1.21 14.88
CA VAL A 149 8.06 2.08 13.75
C VAL A 149 7.15 3.23 14.15
N SER A 150 7.55 4.45 13.79
CA SER A 150 6.71 5.63 13.85
C SER A 150 6.46 6.12 12.44
N THR A 151 5.19 6.25 12.06
CA THR A 151 4.82 6.69 10.71
C THR A 151 4.37 8.13 10.69
N TYR A 152 4.68 8.81 9.60
CA TYR A 152 4.26 10.17 9.27
C TYR A 152 3.49 10.07 7.94
N GLN A 153 2.16 9.85 8.05
CA GLN A 153 1.35 9.46 6.90
C GLN A 153 0.68 10.66 6.22
N SER A 154 0.85 10.73 4.90
CA SER A 154 0.20 11.71 4.03
C SER A 154 -1.33 11.68 4.17
N VAL A 155 -1.96 12.83 4.04
CA VAL A 155 -3.43 12.97 3.99
C VAL A 155 -4.06 12.16 2.85
N THR A 156 -3.34 11.89 1.78
CA THR A 156 -3.82 11.09 0.62
C THR A 156 -4.25 9.68 1.01
N GLY A 157 -3.67 9.10 2.07
CA GLY A 157 -4.08 7.80 2.61
C GLY A 157 -5.51 7.78 3.17
N ALA A 158 -6.09 8.95 3.49
CA ALA A 158 -7.48 9.09 3.92
C ALA A 158 -8.44 9.53 2.78
N GLY A 159 -7.93 9.62 1.54
CA GLY A 159 -8.69 9.89 0.32
C GLY A 159 -8.92 11.37 0.02
N ASN A 160 -9.66 11.63 -1.07
CA ASN A 160 -9.88 13.00 -1.60
C ASN A 160 -10.44 13.99 -0.58
N LYS A 161 -11.32 13.53 0.31
CA LYS A 161 -11.92 14.38 1.35
C LYS A 161 -10.88 14.94 2.33
N ALA A 162 -9.87 14.14 2.66
CA ALA A 162 -8.77 14.57 3.53
C ALA A 162 -7.83 15.57 2.85
N VAL A 163 -7.58 15.39 1.56
CA VAL A 163 -6.84 16.36 0.74
C VAL A 163 -7.60 17.68 0.68
N ALA A 164 -8.90 17.63 0.37
CA ALA A 164 -9.74 18.83 0.29
C ALA A 164 -9.81 19.58 1.64
N GLN A 165 -9.86 18.87 2.77
CA GLN A 165 -9.79 19.50 4.09
C GLN A 165 -8.49 20.28 4.25
N MET A 166 -7.33 19.63 4.02
CA MET A 166 -6.03 20.29 4.16
C MET A 166 -5.90 21.52 3.24
N GLU A 167 -6.39 21.42 2.00
CA GLU A 167 -6.36 22.53 1.04
C GLU A 167 -7.26 23.69 1.47
N ALA A 168 -8.45 23.41 2.00
CA ALA A 168 -9.35 24.42 2.54
C ALA A 168 -8.71 25.16 3.73
N GLU A 169 -8.12 24.42 4.68
CA GLU A 169 -7.41 25.00 5.83
C GLU A 169 -6.24 25.89 5.39
N ARG A 170 -5.42 25.45 4.43
CA ARG A 170 -4.32 26.25 3.84
C ARG A 170 -4.82 27.52 3.13
N ALA A 171 -6.02 27.46 2.58
CA ALA A 171 -6.67 28.63 1.99
C ALA A 171 -7.31 29.58 3.04
N GLY A 172 -7.17 29.28 4.34
CA GLY A 172 -7.67 30.10 5.43
C GLY A 172 -9.15 29.85 5.80
N ALA A 173 -9.72 28.70 5.41
CA ALA A 173 -11.07 28.35 5.81
C ALA A 173 -11.14 28.08 7.32
N GLU A 174 -12.13 28.67 7.99
CA GLU A 174 -12.35 28.48 9.42
C GLU A 174 -12.84 27.06 9.73
N TRP A 175 -12.39 26.50 10.87
CA TRP A 175 -12.82 25.19 11.34
C TRP A 175 -14.36 25.13 11.48
N GLY A 176 -14.93 24.06 10.90
CA GLY A 176 -16.40 23.85 10.90
C GLY A 176 -17.13 24.45 9.70
N THR A 177 -16.46 25.18 8.80
CA THR A 177 -17.05 25.73 7.57
C THR A 177 -16.91 24.81 6.35
N TYR A 178 -16.20 23.69 6.49
CA TYR A 178 -15.97 22.70 5.44
C TYR A 178 -16.26 21.27 5.93
N ASP A 179 -16.42 20.33 5.00
CA ASP A 179 -16.67 18.92 5.31
C ASP A 179 -15.38 18.24 5.78
N ALA A 180 -15.13 18.23 7.07
CA ALA A 180 -13.91 17.68 7.67
C ALA A 180 -13.87 16.14 7.59
N LYS A 181 -12.69 15.61 7.25
CA LYS A 181 -12.36 14.17 7.31
C LYS A 181 -11.74 13.79 8.65
N PHE A 182 -10.90 14.65 9.21
CA PHE A 182 -10.22 14.45 10.48
C PHE A 182 -10.99 15.12 11.61
N PRO A 183 -10.83 14.65 12.86
CA PRO A 183 -11.52 15.23 14.02
C PRO A 183 -10.96 16.58 14.48
N TYR A 184 -9.84 17.02 13.91
CA TYR A 184 -9.13 18.27 14.19
C TYR A 184 -8.57 18.87 12.89
N PRO A 185 -8.24 20.16 12.87
CA PRO A 185 -7.45 20.74 11.78
C PRO A 185 -6.15 19.97 11.57
N ILE A 186 -5.84 19.73 10.30
CA ILE A 186 -4.62 18.98 9.93
C ILE A 186 -3.49 19.90 9.47
N ASP A 187 -3.79 21.06 8.87
CA ASP A 187 -2.73 21.96 8.44
C ASP A 187 -1.97 22.50 9.66
N GLU A 188 -0.66 22.57 9.55
CA GLU A 188 0.28 22.91 10.64
C GLU A 188 0.16 22.01 11.89
N ASN A 189 -0.40 20.78 11.75
CA ASN A 189 -0.66 19.87 12.86
C ASN A 189 -0.19 18.44 12.59
N ILE A 190 0.02 17.66 13.65
CA ILE A 190 0.26 16.22 13.60
C ILE A 190 -0.81 15.55 14.44
N ILE A 191 -1.62 14.68 13.83
CA ILE A 191 -2.69 13.95 14.52
C ILE A 191 -2.21 12.51 14.78
N PRO A 192 -1.89 12.11 16.03
CA PRO A 192 -1.41 10.77 16.37
C PRO A 192 -2.58 9.77 16.47
N HIS A 193 -3.42 9.75 15.44
CA HIS A 193 -4.62 8.93 15.38
C HIS A 193 -4.99 8.65 13.93
N ILE A 194 -4.85 7.39 13.53
CA ILE A 194 -5.27 6.90 12.21
C ILE A 194 -6.13 5.66 12.40
N ASP A 195 -7.37 5.68 11.89
CA ASP A 195 -8.39 4.64 12.08
C ASP A 195 -8.90 4.59 13.53
N ASP A 196 -9.84 3.70 13.84
CA ASP A 196 -10.45 3.58 15.17
C ASP A 196 -9.48 3.00 16.21
N PHE A 197 -9.64 3.38 17.47
CA PHE A 197 -8.94 2.73 18.58
C PHE A 197 -9.47 1.33 18.86
N THR A 198 -8.58 0.47 19.30
CA THR A 198 -8.88 -0.89 19.81
C THR A 198 -8.79 -0.92 21.34
N GLU A 199 -9.28 -2.00 21.96
CA GLU A 199 -9.33 -2.12 23.43
C GLU A 199 -7.94 -2.10 24.09
N ASN A 200 -6.89 -2.46 23.37
CA ASN A 200 -5.51 -2.47 23.87
C ASN A 200 -4.81 -1.10 23.79
N GLY A 201 -5.52 -0.04 23.39
CA GLY A 201 -4.99 1.32 23.26
C GLY A 201 -4.30 1.62 21.94
N TYR A 202 -4.08 0.64 21.07
CA TYR A 202 -3.59 0.84 19.71
C TYR A 202 -4.74 1.25 18.79
N THR A 203 -4.42 1.87 17.65
CA THR A 203 -5.38 2.04 16.56
C THR A 203 -5.42 0.81 15.67
N LYS A 204 -6.50 0.65 14.88
CA LYS A 204 -6.57 -0.39 13.85
C LYS A 204 -5.44 -0.28 12.84
N GLU A 205 -5.00 0.96 12.51
CA GLU A 205 -3.88 1.18 11.59
C GLU A 205 -2.58 0.61 12.15
N GLU A 206 -2.29 0.85 13.42
CA GLU A 206 -1.12 0.30 14.11
C GLU A 206 -1.16 -1.23 14.17
N MET A 207 -2.33 -1.80 14.46
CA MET A 207 -2.50 -3.25 14.48
C MET A 207 -2.38 -3.90 13.10
N LYS A 208 -2.70 -3.18 12.00
CA LYS A 208 -2.40 -3.66 10.64
C LYS A 208 -0.90 -3.84 10.47
N MET A 209 -0.09 -2.86 10.87
CA MET A 209 1.36 -2.97 10.75
C MET A 209 1.92 -4.15 11.54
N VAL A 210 1.40 -4.42 12.74
CA VAL A 210 1.79 -5.59 13.55
C VAL A 210 1.42 -6.89 12.84
N ASN A 211 0.14 -7.07 12.57
CA ASN A 211 -0.41 -8.35 12.11
C ASN A 211 0.02 -8.68 10.67
N GLU A 212 0.07 -7.68 9.80
CA GLU A 212 0.48 -7.86 8.41
C GLU A 212 1.97 -8.18 8.30
N THR A 213 2.84 -7.58 9.15
CA THR A 213 4.26 -7.92 9.24
C THR A 213 4.45 -9.40 9.55
N HIS A 214 3.77 -9.90 10.58
CA HIS A 214 3.83 -11.32 10.95
C HIS A 214 3.40 -12.22 9.79
N LYS A 215 2.29 -11.88 9.12
CA LYS A 215 1.75 -12.69 8.02
C LYS A 215 2.65 -12.69 6.79
N ILE A 216 3.20 -11.53 6.41
CA ILE A 216 4.05 -11.40 5.22
C ILE A 216 5.40 -12.06 5.44
N LEU A 217 6.05 -11.80 6.59
CA LEU A 217 7.36 -12.40 6.93
C LEU A 217 7.24 -13.85 7.44
N ARG A 218 6.01 -14.35 7.69
CA ARG A 218 5.73 -15.70 8.20
C ARG A 218 6.41 -16.00 9.54
N ASP A 219 6.56 -14.97 10.37
CA ASP A 219 7.19 -15.07 11.69
C ASP A 219 6.41 -14.27 12.74
N ASN A 220 5.73 -15.00 13.64
CA ASN A 220 4.99 -14.42 14.76
C ASN A 220 5.87 -14.10 15.96
N SER A 221 7.15 -14.44 15.94
CA SER A 221 8.08 -14.17 17.04
C SER A 221 8.60 -12.73 17.05
N ILE A 222 8.48 -12.02 15.93
CA ILE A 222 8.92 -10.64 15.80
C ILE A 222 8.08 -9.74 16.69
N GLY A 223 8.71 -9.05 17.65
CA GLY A 223 8.05 -7.98 18.42
C GLY A 223 7.85 -6.75 17.56
N VAL A 224 6.62 -6.31 17.32
CA VAL A 224 6.32 -5.10 16.52
C VAL A 224 5.59 -4.07 17.36
N SER A 225 6.11 -2.85 17.44
CA SER A 225 5.49 -1.70 18.07
C SER A 225 5.35 -0.57 17.06
N ALA A 226 4.12 -0.20 16.76
CA ALA A 226 3.80 0.85 15.79
C ALA A 226 3.13 2.05 16.45
N THR A 227 3.49 3.26 16.00
CA THR A 227 2.78 4.50 16.31
C THR A 227 2.51 5.21 15.00
N THR A 228 1.24 5.49 14.70
CA THR A 228 0.87 6.09 13.43
C THR A 228 0.32 7.50 13.59
N ALA A 229 0.84 8.44 12.81
CA ALA A 229 0.41 9.82 12.81
C ALA A 229 0.07 10.34 11.43
N ARG A 230 -0.97 11.15 11.32
CA ARG A 230 -1.34 11.90 10.12
C ARG A 230 -0.59 13.23 10.11
N VAL A 231 0.02 13.56 8.98
CA VAL A 231 0.77 14.82 8.78
C VAL A 231 0.24 15.57 7.56
N PRO A 232 0.36 16.91 7.52
CA PRO A 232 -0.22 17.76 6.48
C PRO A 232 0.64 17.78 5.19
N VAL A 233 0.88 16.61 4.63
CA VAL A 233 1.68 16.45 3.39
C VAL A 233 0.92 15.69 2.32
N ILE A 234 1.26 15.97 1.08
CA ILE A 234 0.93 15.17 -0.11
C ILE A 234 2.24 14.60 -0.64
N GLY A 235 2.26 13.36 -1.07
CA GLY A 235 3.41 12.79 -1.74
C GLY A 235 3.94 11.47 -1.22
N GLY A 236 3.49 11.02 -0.08
CA GLY A 236 3.87 9.70 0.43
C GLY A 236 3.91 9.63 1.95
N HIS A 237 4.09 8.42 2.42
CA HIS A 237 4.31 8.14 3.84
C HIS A 237 5.80 8.09 4.13
N SER A 238 6.16 8.64 5.29
CA SER A 238 7.51 8.51 5.84
C SER A 238 7.45 7.67 7.11
N GLU A 239 8.50 6.91 7.37
CA GLU A 239 8.60 6.02 8.54
C GLU A 239 9.98 6.12 9.17
N SER A 240 10.01 6.32 10.48
CA SER A 240 11.20 6.12 11.31
C SER A 240 11.18 4.71 11.85
N ILE A 241 12.15 3.89 11.45
CA ILE A 241 12.19 2.47 11.78
C ILE A 241 13.44 2.16 12.59
N ASN A 242 13.23 1.47 13.72
CA ASN A 242 14.28 0.90 14.55
C ASN A 242 14.10 -0.62 14.58
N LEU A 243 15.19 -1.33 14.34
CA LEU A 243 15.24 -2.80 14.36
C LEU A 243 16.22 -3.29 15.43
N GLU A 244 15.90 -4.41 16.05
CA GLU A 244 16.84 -5.23 16.80
C GLU A 244 16.92 -6.61 16.15
N PHE A 245 18.16 -7.11 15.95
CA PHE A 245 18.42 -8.40 15.31
C PHE A 245 18.92 -9.45 16.30
N GLU A 246 18.72 -10.72 15.94
CA GLU A 246 19.29 -11.88 16.64
C GLU A 246 20.83 -11.95 16.43
N LYS A 247 21.26 -11.67 15.20
CA LYS A 247 22.67 -11.69 14.80
C LYS A 247 23.21 -10.27 14.62
N ASP A 248 24.51 -10.11 14.84
CA ASP A 248 25.17 -8.84 14.52
C ASP A 248 25.33 -8.67 13.00
N PHE A 249 25.54 -7.44 12.54
CA PHE A 249 25.56 -7.05 11.14
C PHE A 249 26.60 -5.95 10.88
N GLU A 250 26.97 -5.76 9.62
CA GLU A 250 27.72 -4.60 9.17
C GLU A 250 26.85 -3.67 8.34
N LEU A 251 27.00 -2.34 8.53
CA LEU A 251 26.21 -1.34 7.78
C LEU A 251 26.42 -1.46 6.26
N ALA A 252 27.64 -1.81 5.84
CA ALA A 252 27.95 -2.03 4.43
C ALA A 252 27.17 -3.21 3.83
N ASP A 253 26.97 -4.29 4.60
CA ASP A 253 26.18 -5.44 4.14
C ASP A 253 24.69 -5.10 4.06
N VAL A 254 24.16 -4.34 5.04
CA VAL A 254 22.78 -3.85 4.98
C VAL A 254 22.56 -3.01 3.73
N ARG A 255 23.47 -2.07 3.45
CA ARG A 255 23.40 -1.21 2.26
C ARG A 255 23.43 -2.03 0.98
N ARG A 256 24.35 -2.99 0.86
CA ARG A 256 24.45 -3.86 -0.31
C ARG A 256 23.16 -4.68 -0.53
N MET A 257 22.57 -5.25 0.54
CA MET A 257 21.31 -5.99 0.44
C MET A 257 20.15 -5.10 -0.03
N TRP A 258 20.14 -3.84 0.38
CA TRP A 258 19.14 -2.88 -0.08
C TRP A 258 19.37 -2.43 -1.54
N ASP A 259 20.63 -2.24 -1.95
CA ASP A 259 20.97 -1.93 -3.35
C ASP A 259 20.62 -3.08 -4.31
N GLU A 260 20.63 -4.32 -3.82
CA GLU A 260 20.24 -5.52 -4.58
C GLU A 260 18.73 -5.81 -4.54
N MET A 261 17.95 -5.13 -3.66
CA MET A 261 16.52 -5.41 -3.49
C MET A 261 15.70 -4.71 -4.57
N PRO A 262 14.95 -5.45 -5.42
CA PRO A 262 14.10 -4.84 -6.44
C PRO A 262 13.06 -3.88 -5.81
N GLY A 263 12.86 -2.72 -6.43
CA GLY A 263 11.91 -1.71 -5.98
C GLY A 263 12.34 -0.94 -4.72
N LEU A 264 13.61 -1.10 -4.29
CA LEU A 264 14.20 -0.36 -3.19
C LEU A 264 15.34 0.52 -3.70
N THR A 265 15.32 1.79 -3.37
CA THR A 265 16.36 2.77 -3.76
C THR A 265 16.99 3.37 -2.52
N VAL A 266 18.33 3.28 -2.42
CA VAL A 266 19.08 3.86 -1.30
C VAL A 266 19.43 5.31 -1.61
N GLN A 267 18.91 6.23 -0.79
CA GLN A 267 19.24 7.65 -0.79
C GLN A 267 19.88 8.01 0.55
N ASP A 268 21.18 7.76 0.69
CA ASP A 268 21.87 7.89 1.96
C ASP A 268 23.29 8.47 1.81
N ASP A 269 23.34 9.79 1.68
CA ASP A 269 24.58 10.57 1.70
C ASP A 269 24.39 11.80 2.63
N PRO A 270 24.53 11.60 3.94
CA PRO A 270 24.33 12.66 4.92
C PRO A 270 25.31 13.84 4.74
N ALA A 271 26.51 13.61 4.23
CA ALA A 271 27.50 14.65 4.01
C ALA A 271 27.01 15.68 2.98
N ASN A 272 26.31 15.20 1.95
CA ASN A 272 25.69 16.04 0.92
C ASN A 272 24.19 16.32 1.19
N LYS A 273 23.68 15.98 2.38
CA LYS A 273 22.27 16.17 2.79
C LYS A 273 21.29 15.42 1.88
N ILE A 274 21.67 14.25 1.36
CA ILE A 274 20.82 13.39 0.55
C ILE A 274 20.18 12.33 1.44
N TYR A 275 18.86 12.35 1.51
CA TYR A 275 18.03 11.41 2.26
C TYR A 275 16.60 11.40 1.70
N PRO A 276 15.82 10.33 1.92
CA PRO A 276 14.47 10.23 1.38
C PRO A 276 13.51 11.25 2.00
N MET A 277 12.67 11.84 1.15
CA MET A 277 11.61 12.78 1.57
C MET A 277 10.32 12.52 0.80
N CYS A 278 9.16 12.61 1.45
CA CYS A 278 7.86 12.30 0.87
C CYS A 278 7.56 13.14 -0.39
N ARG A 279 7.99 14.41 -0.44
CA ARG A 279 7.78 15.27 -1.61
C ARG A 279 8.44 14.72 -2.88
N TYR A 280 9.59 14.07 -2.74
CA TYR A 280 10.37 13.53 -3.87
C TYR A 280 10.07 12.06 -4.16
N ALA A 281 9.35 11.37 -3.27
CA ALA A 281 8.82 10.04 -3.54
C ALA A 281 7.52 10.07 -4.36
N LEU A 282 6.85 11.24 -4.42
CA LEU A 282 5.60 11.41 -5.15
C LEU A 282 5.77 11.06 -6.63
N GLY A 283 4.93 10.18 -7.14
CA GLY A 283 4.94 9.74 -8.54
C GLY A 283 5.92 8.62 -8.85
N HIS A 284 6.70 8.15 -7.88
CA HIS A 284 7.64 7.04 -8.05
C HIS A 284 7.08 5.73 -7.49
N ASP A 285 7.48 4.61 -8.11
CA ASP A 285 7.09 3.27 -7.67
C ASP A 285 8.08 2.65 -6.67
N ASP A 286 9.27 3.25 -6.53
CA ASP A 286 10.28 2.77 -5.58
C ASP A 286 9.93 3.11 -4.13
N VAL A 287 10.41 2.27 -3.23
CA VAL A 287 10.58 2.58 -1.82
C VAL A 287 11.98 3.16 -1.63
N PHE A 288 12.06 4.29 -0.97
CA PHE A 288 13.34 4.98 -0.71
C PHE A 288 13.75 4.78 0.73
N VAL A 289 15.01 4.42 0.95
CA VAL A 289 15.60 4.26 2.28
C VAL A 289 16.86 5.09 2.44
N GLY A 290 17.10 5.55 3.67
CA GLY A 290 18.29 6.31 4.01
C GLY A 290 18.40 6.57 5.49
N ARG A 291 19.32 7.44 5.91
CA ARG A 291 19.62 7.68 7.32
C ARG A 291 20.02 6.41 8.06
N LEU A 292 20.71 5.51 7.34
CA LEU A 292 21.20 4.22 7.82
C LEU A 292 22.28 4.43 8.90
N ARG A 293 22.04 3.91 10.11
CA ARG A 293 22.98 4.03 11.23
C ARG A 293 22.73 2.96 12.28
N ARG A 294 23.78 2.59 13.02
CA ARG A 294 23.61 1.70 14.17
C ARG A 294 22.81 2.39 15.28
N ASP A 295 22.03 1.62 15.99
CA ASP A 295 21.44 1.98 17.27
C ASP A 295 22.35 1.46 18.38
N PHE A 296 22.97 2.37 19.13
CA PHE A 296 23.89 2.02 20.21
C PHE A 296 23.19 1.72 21.55
N SER A 297 21.86 1.83 21.60
CA SER A 297 21.11 1.55 22.83
C SER A 297 20.83 0.05 23.04
N VAL A 298 21.00 -0.76 21.99
CA VAL A 298 20.86 -2.22 22.01
C VAL A 298 22.03 -2.89 21.29
N LYS A 299 22.24 -4.19 21.55
CA LYS A 299 23.42 -4.93 21.07
C LYS A 299 23.54 -4.96 19.53
N SER A 300 22.44 -5.23 18.84
CA SER A 300 22.41 -5.39 17.38
C SER A 300 21.28 -4.55 16.80
N GLY A 301 21.36 -3.23 17.04
CA GLY A 301 20.32 -2.27 16.67
C GLY A 301 20.62 -1.50 15.39
N LEU A 302 19.58 -1.23 14.61
CA LEU A 302 19.62 -0.48 13.36
C LEU A 302 18.54 0.60 13.36
N ASN A 303 18.89 1.81 12.94
CA ASN A 303 17.93 2.87 12.62
C ASN A 303 18.02 3.25 11.17
N PHE A 304 16.87 3.51 10.54
CA PHE A 304 16.78 4.07 9.20
C PHE A 304 15.48 4.83 8.97
N TRP A 305 15.40 5.52 7.85
CA TRP A 305 14.25 6.27 7.39
C TRP A 305 13.76 5.67 6.07
N CYS A 306 12.44 5.46 5.95
CA CYS A 306 11.81 4.83 4.80
C CYS A 306 10.69 5.74 4.27
N VAL A 307 10.60 5.89 2.96
CA VAL A 307 9.59 6.74 2.30
C VAL A 307 9.10 6.08 1.02
N ALA A 308 7.79 6.12 0.77
CA ALA A 308 7.22 5.71 -0.52
C ALA A 308 5.95 6.49 -0.84
N ASP A 309 5.59 6.56 -2.12
CA ASP A 309 4.27 7.04 -2.55
C ASP A 309 3.20 6.04 -2.14
N ASN A 310 2.36 6.44 -1.18
CA ASN A 310 1.38 5.57 -0.55
C ASN A 310 0.21 5.17 -1.46
N ILE A 311 -0.02 5.90 -2.55
CA ILE A 311 -1.05 5.55 -3.54
C ILE A 311 -0.48 4.81 -4.75
N ARG A 312 0.84 4.84 -4.96
CA ARG A 312 1.56 4.05 -5.97
C ARG A 312 2.05 2.74 -5.34
N LYS A 313 3.31 2.65 -4.91
CA LYS A 313 3.84 1.41 -4.30
C LYS A 313 3.00 0.96 -3.11
N GLY A 314 2.53 1.90 -2.29
CA GLY A 314 1.68 1.60 -1.14
C GLY A 314 0.28 1.05 -1.47
N ALA A 315 -0.15 1.08 -2.74
CA ALA A 315 -1.49 0.64 -3.14
C ALA A 315 -1.54 0.13 -4.59
N ALA A 316 -1.67 1.05 -5.57
CA ALA A 316 -1.96 0.72 -6.96
C ALA A 316 -0.86 -0.13 -7.59
N THR A 317 0.40 0.29 -7.47
CA THR A 317 1.53 -0.41 -8.08
C THR A 317 1.70 -1.81 -7.51
N ASN A 318 1.64 -1.97 -6.18
CA ASN A 318 1.73 -3.30 -5.56
C ASN A 318 0.61 -4.23 -6.00
N ALA A 319 -0.63 -3.72 -6.13
CA ALA A 319 -1.75 -4.51 -6.62
C ALA A 319 -1.56 -4.98 -8.07
N ILE A 320 -1.03 -4.11 -8.94
CA ILE A 320 -0.75 -4.46 -10.33
C ILE A 320 0.45 -5.40 -10.43
N GLN A 321 1.48 -5.22 -9.62
CA GLN A 321 2.60 -6.17 -9.54
C GLN A 321 2.13 -7.57 -9.08
N ILE A 322 1.17 -7.68 -8.17
CA ILE A 322 0.52 -8.96 -7.83
C ILE A 322 -0.11 -9.57 -9.09
N ALA A 323 -0.86 -8.77 -9.86
CA ALA A 323 -1.46 -9.24 -11.11
C ALA A 323 -0.40 -9.66 -12.14
N GLU A 324 0.72 -8.95 -12.27
CA GLU A 324 1.86 -9.33 -13.11
C GLU A 324 2.45 -10.69 -12.71
N VAL A 325 2.59 -10.94 -11.40
CA VAL A 325 3.03 -12.25 -10.89
C VAL A 325 2.05 -13.34 -11.28
N LEU A 326 0.74 -13.09 -11.21
CA LEU A 326 -0.28 -14.06 -11.64
C LEU A 326 -0.17 -14.37 -13.14
N VAL A 327 0.14 -13.37 -13.98
CA VAL A 327 0.41 -13.57 -15.41
C VAL A 327 1.69 -14.38 -15.62
N GLN A 328 2.76 -14.05 -14.92
CA GLN A 328 4.06 -14.75 -15.01
C GLN A 328 3.95 -16.24 -14.62
N LYS A 329 3.15 -16.51 -13.57
CA LYS A 329 2.88 -17.90 -13.10
C LYS A 329 1.88 -18.66 -14.00
N GLY A 330 1.27 -18.01 -15.00
CA GLY A 330 0.27 -18.62 -15.87
C GLY A 330 -1.12 -18.77 -15.25
N PHE A 331 -1.38 -18.07 -14.15
CA PHE A 331 -2.67 -18.07 -13.47
C PHE A 331 -3.65 -17.05 -14.06
N LEU A 332 -3.16 -16.13 -14.88
CA LEU A 332 -3.92 -15.21 -15.72
C LEU A 332 -3.44 -15.32 -17.17
N PRO A 333 -4.32 -15.01 -18.18
CA PRO A 333 -3.92 -14.96 -19.58
C PRO A 333 -2.76 -13.99 -19.82
N LYS A 334 -1.89 -14.29 -20.78
CA LYS A 334 -0.79 -13.40 -21.20
C LYS A 334 -1.24 -12.34 -22.20
N GLU A 335 -2.35 -12.62 -22.94
CA GLU A 335 -2.93 -11.78 -23.98
C GLU A 335 -4.46 -11.65 -23.81
#